data_6234b7bc3ddf5de4abf44942a0e4ea0c
#
_entry.id   6234b7bc3ddf5de4abf44942a0e4ea0c
#
_cell.length_a   1.000
_cell.length_b   1.000
_cell.length_c   1.000
_cell.angle_alpha   90.00
_cell.angle_beta   90.00
_cell.angle_gamma   90.00
#
_symmetry.space_group_name_H-M   'P 1'
#
loop_
_entity.id
_entity.type
_entity.pdbx_description
1 polymer ?
#
loop_
_entity_poly.entity_id
_entity_poly.type
_entity_poly.pdbx_seq_one_letter_code
_entity_poly.pdbx_strand_id
1 'polypeptide(L)'
;MAWVIDCSLALAWGLPDEQSPKADDFFSLDHSQQEILVPSLWWFELANGLTMGRKRKRITEDQFLRLLGAYDALPIQTDSHSGFNFVQALQRVASQFELSGYDAAYLELALRKGAGLATLDKHLASMALRAGVFSVFPS
;
A
#
# COMPACT_ATOMS: atom_id res chain seq x y z
N MET A 1 -9.27 -8.94 -11.56
CA MET A 1 -8.67 -9.14 -10.23
C MET A 1 -8.35 -7.80 -9.61
N ALA A 2 -8.52 -7.65 -8.32
CA ALA A 2 -8.19 -6.42 -7.62
C ALA A 2 -6.94 -6.61 -6.77
N TRP A 3 -6.18 -5.55 -6.61
CA TRP A 3 -4.98 -5.51 -5.77
C TRP A 3 -5.11 -4.41 -4.73
N VAL A 4 -4.79 -4.74 -3.49
CA VAL A 4 -4.53 -3.75 -2.46
C VAL A 4 -3.03 -3.53 -2.40
N ILE A 5 -2.58 -2.29 -2.43
CA ILE A 5 -1.16 -1.96 -2.29
C ILE A 5 -0.95 -1.21 -0.99
N ASP A 6 0.13 -1.53 -0.29
CA ASP A 6 0.50 -0.74 0.87
C ASP A 6 1.44 0.40 0.49
N CYS A 7 1.73 1.30 1.42
CA CYS A 7 2.54 2.45 1.11
C CYS A 7 4.02 2.13 0.96
N SER A 8 4.50 1.03 1.56
CA SER A 8 5.90 0.61 1.39
C SER A 8 6.24 0.37 -0.08
N LEU A 9 5.32 -0.26 -0.80
CA LEU A 9 5.48 -0.52 -2.23
C LEU A 9 5.52 0.78 -3.02
N ALA A 10 4.60 1.68 -2.74
CA ALA A 10 4.51 2.96 -3.46
C ALA A 10 5.73 3.85 -3.20
N LEU A 11 6.18 3.93 -1.96
CA LEU A 11 7.36 4.73 -1.63
C LEU A 11 8.65 4.14 -2.25
N ALA A 12 8.78 2.81 -2.25
CA ALA A 12 9.93 2.16 -2.86
C ALA A 12 9.96 2.36 -4.38
N TRP A 13 8.79 2.52 -5.00
CA TRP A 13 8.70 2.83 -6.42
C TRP A 13 9.11 4.27 -6.72
N GLY A 14 8.72 5.21 -5.86
CA GLY A 14 8.91 6.63 -6.13
C GLY A 14 10.22 7.22 -5.62
N LEU A 15 10.63 6.89 -4.38
CA LEU A 15 11.81 7.50 -3.78
C LEU A 15 13.09 6.93 -4.37
N PRO A 16 14.03 7.78 -4.85
CA PRO A 16 15.24 7.30 -5.53
C PRO A 16 16.12 6.41 -4.66
N ASP A 17 16.17 6.64 -3.35
CA ASP A 17 17.01 5.89 -2.43
C ASP A 17 16.32 4.63 -1.86
N GLU A 18 15.07 4.39 -2.22
CA GLU A 18 14.33 3.19 -1.82
C GLU A 18 14.04 2.27 -3.00
N GLN A 19 14.70 2.45 -4.12
CA GLN A 19 14.42 1.70 -5.35
C GLN A 19 14.36 0.19 -5.10
N SER A 20 13.32 -0.42 -5.64
CA SER A 20 13.07 -1.85 -5.52
C SER A 20 12.65 -2.40 -6.89
N PRO A 21 13.38 -3.39 -7.42
CA PRO A 21 12.94 -4.06 -8.66
C PRO A 21 11.52 -4.62 -8.56
N LYS A 22 11.13 -5.11 -7.38
CA LYS A 22 9.77 -5.64 -7.17
C LYS A 22 8.71 -4.56 -7.34
N ALA A 23 8.95 -3.37 -6.78
CA ALA A 23 8.02 -2.25 -6.92
C ALA A 23 7.96 -1.77 -8.37
N ASP A 24 9.11 -1.65 -9.02
CA ASP A 24 9.16 -1.23 -10.43
C ASP A 24 8.44 -2.24 -11.32
N ASP A 25 8.65 -3.53 -11.08
CA ASP A 25 7.98 -4.58 -11.84
C ASP A 25 6.46 -4.51 -11.65
N PHE A 26 6.00 -4.32 -10.42
CA PHE A 26 4.57 -4.24 -10.17
C PHE A 26 3.92 -3.08 -10.93
N PHE A 27 4.50 -1.88 -10.82
CA PHE A 27 3.92 -0.68 -11.43
C PHE A 27 4.14 -0.62 -12.95
N SER A 28 5.03 -1.46 -13.50
CA SER A 28 5.22 -1.55 -14.95
C SER A 28 4.20 -2.47 -15.63
N LEU A 29 3.49 -3.29 -14.86
CA LEU A 29 2.45 -4.16 -15.40
C LEU A 29 1.26 -3.35 -15.88
N ASP A 30 0.55 -3.89 -16.88
CA ASP A 30 -0.69 -3.29 -17.33
C ASP A 30 -1.82 -3.68 -16.38
N HIS A 31 -2.30 -2.71 -15.61
CA HIS A 31 -3.41 -2.90 -14.68
C HIS A 31 -4.74 -2.39 -15.23
N SER A 32 -4.85 -2.16 -16.55
CA SER A 32 -6.07 -1.60 -17.16
C SER A 32 -7.30 -2.48 -16.93
N GLN A 33 -7.11 -3.79 -16.75
CA GLN A 33 -8.19 -4.75 -16.49
C GLN A 33 -8.31 -5.11 -15.02
N GLN A 34 -7.62 -4.40 -14.13
CA GLN A 34 -7.58 -4.68 -12.71
C GLN A 34 -7.85 -3.42 -11.91
N GLU A 35 -8.33 -3.61 -10.68
CA GLU A 35 -8.52 -2.51 -9.74
C GLU A 35 -7.33 -2.45 -8.79
N ILE A 36 -6.86 -1.24 -8.51
CA ILE A 36 -5.86 -0.99 -7.47
C ILE A 36 -6.57 -0.21 -6.37
N LEU A 37 -6.63 -0.81 -5.19
CA LEU A 37 -7.41 -0.31 -4.06
C LEU A 37 -6.49 0.07 -2.91
N VAL A 38 -6.82 1.15 -2.22
CA VAL A 38 -6.11 1.56 -1.01
C VAL A 38 -7.11 2.02 0.05
N PRO A 39 -6.80 1.81 1.34
CA PRO A 39 -7.58 2.46 2.40
C PRO A 39 -7.20 3.94 2.47
N SER A 40 -8.03 4.75 3.13
CA SER A 40 -7.74 6.18 3.31
C SER A 40 -6.38 6.42 3.97
N LEU A 41 -5.95 5.52 4.84
CA LEU A 41 -4.65 5.56 5.49
C LEU A 41 -3.49 5.69 4.51
N TRP A 42 -3.59 5.07 3.35
CA TRP A 42 -2.53 5.07 2.34
C TRP A 42 -2.13 6.48 1.93
N TRP A 43 -3.11 7.36 1.80
CA TRP A 43 -2.85 8.74 1.41
C TRP A 43 -2.09 9.52 2.49
N PHE A 44 -2.41 9.27 3.75
CA PHE A 44 -1.67 9.87 4.87
C PHE A 44 -0.24 9.36 4.93
N GLU A 45 -0.06 8.07 4.74
CA GLU A 45 1.28 7.47 4.76
C GLU A 45 2.13 7.96 3.58
N LEU A 46 1.53 8.08 2.39
CA LEU A 46 2.22 8.62 1.23
C LEU A 46 2.64 10.07 1.47
N ALA A 47 1.72 10.91 1.95
CA ALA A 47 2.01 12.30 2.27
C ALA A 47 3.14 12.41 3.29
N ASN A 48 3.08 11.59 4.34
CA ASN A 48 4.12 11.58 5.36
C ASN A 48 5.49 11.16 4.79
N GLY A 49 5.51 10.10 4.01
CA GLY A 49 6.75 9.60 3.39
C GLY A 49 7.41 10.63 2.48
N LEU A 50 6.62 11.29 1.66
CA LEU A 50 7.12 12.34 0.76
C LEU A 50 7.60 13.56 1.55
N THR A 51 6.85 13.97 2.58
CA THR A 51 7.22 15.09 3.44
C THR A 51 8.54 14.83 4.14
N MET A 52 8.70 13.63 4.72
CA MET A 52 9.94 13.26 5.41
C MET A 52 11.11 13.14 4.46
N GLY A 53 10.87 12.61 3.25
CA GLY A 53 11.89 12.54 2.22
C GLY A 53 12.41 13.92 1.83
N ARG A 54 11.50 14.89 1.69
CA ARG A 54 11.85 16.28 1.41
C ARG A 54 12.64 16.91 2.56
N LYS A 55 12.14 16.77 3.78
CA LYS A 55 12.78 17.34 4.97
C LYS A 55 14.20 16.81 5.17
N ARG A 56 14.40 15.53 4.88
CA ARG A 56 15.71 14.88 5.03
C ARG A 56 16.59 15.04 3.79
N LYS A 57 16.15 15.82 2.82
CA LYS A 57 16.86 16.08 1.57
C LYS A 57 17.19 14.81 0.79
N ARG A 58 16.33 13.79 0.90
CA ARG A 58 16.45 12.55 0.13
C ARG A 58 16.04 12.74 -1.32
N ILE A 59 15.23 13.77 -1.59
CA ILE A 59 14.76 14.13 -2.94
C ILE A 59 14.92 15.62 -3.14
N THR A 60 15.20 16.01 -4.40
CA THR A 60 15.26 17.42 -4.78
C THR A 60 13.84 17.94 -5.01
N GLU A 61 13.70 19.27 -5.11
CA GLU A 61 12.40 19.88 -5.40
C GLU A 61 11.86 19.43 -6.76
N ASP A 62 12.72 19.33 -7.77
CA ASP A 62 12.32 18.87 -9.10
C ASP A 62 11.86 17.40 -9.07
N GLN A 63 12.57 16.55 -8.32
CA GLN A 63 12.17 15.16 -8.14
C GLN A 63 10.82 15.07 -7.44
N PHE A 64 10.62 15.90 -6.40
CA PHE A 64 9.36 15.92 -5.66
C PHE A 64 8.19 16.27 -6.57
N LEU A 65 8.32 17.30 -7.39
CA LEU A 65 7.26 17.70 -8.31
C LEU A 65 6.94 16.60 -9.34
N ARG A 66 7.97 15.94 -9.86
CA ARG A 66 7.78 14.83 -10.79
C ARG A 66 7.10 13.64 -10.12
N LEU A 67 7.44 13.35 -8.85
CA LEU A 67 6.79 12.28 -8.10
C LEU A 67 5.32 12.56 -7.88
N LEU A 68 4.95 13.80 -7.54
CA LEU A 68 3.55 14.15 -7.37
C LEU A 68 2.75 13.85 -8.64
N GLY A 69 3.30 14.22 -9.80
CA GLY A 69 2.66 13.91 -11.08
C GLY A 69 2.56 12.41 -11.36
N ALA A 70 3.61 11.67 -11.02
CA ALA A 70 3.63 10.21 -11.25
C ALA A 70 2.59 9.50 -10.38
N TYR A 71 2.48 9.87 -9.10
CA TYR A 71 1.46 9.28 -8.22
C TYR A 71 0.05 9.67 -8.65
N ASP A 72 -0.14 10.92 -9.09
CA ASP A 72 -1.45 11.38 -9.58
C ASP A 72 -1.93 10.59 -10.80
N ALA A 73 -0.99 10.11 -11.60
CA ALA A 73 -1.31 9.34 -12.81
C ALA A 73 -1.67 7.87 -12.53
N LEU A 74 -1.42 7.36 -11.32
CA LEU A 74 -1.73 5.98 -10.99
C LEU A 74 -3.25 5.78 -10.87
N PRO A 75 -3.80 4.69 -11.43
CA PRO A 75 -5.24 4.43 -11.39
C PRO A 75 -5.67 3.83 -10.05
N ILE A 76 -5.59 4.62 -8.99
CA ILE A 76 -5.84 4.16 -7.62
C ILE A 76 -7.24 4.55 -7.19
N GLN A 77 -7.96 3.58 -6.62
CA GLN A 77 -9.27 3.77 -6.04
C GLN A 77 -9.18 3.71 -4.53
N THR A 78 -9.82 4.65 -3.85
CA THR A 78 -9.82 4.70 -2.39
C THR A 78 -11.06 4.00 -1.85
N ASP A 79 -10.85 3.09 -0.89
CA ASP A 79 -11.94 2.55 -0.10
C ASP A 79 -12.20 3.49 1.06
N SER A 80 -13.43 3.98 1.17
CA SER A 80 -13.78 5.01 2.15
C SER A 80 -14.47 4.45 3.40
N HIS A 81 -14.36 3.14 3.64
CA HIS A 81 -14.94 2.54 4.83
C HIS A 81 -14.35 3.20 6.09
N SER A 82 -15.22 3.60 7.01
CA SER A 82 -14.82 4.32 8.21
C SER A 82 -15.90 4.11 9.30
N GLY A 83 -15.66 4.69 10.47
CA GLY A 83 -16.60 4.64 11.57
C GLY A 83 -16.32 3.50 12.53
N PHE A 84 -17.22 3.30 13.50
CA PHE A 84 -16.96 2.36 14.58
C PHE A 84 -16.96 0.90 14.13
N ASN A 85 -17.81 0.54 13.17
CA ASN A 85 -17.79 -0.82 12.61
C ASN A 85 -16.46 -1.13 11.95
N PHE A 86 -15.84 -0.12 11.35
CA PHE A 86 -14.51 -0.27 10.77
C PHE A 86 -13.46 -0.52 11.85
N VAL A 87 -13.54 0.20 12.98
CA VAL A 87 -12.65 -0.04 14.12
C VAL A 87 -12.76 -1.49 14.61
N GLN A 88 -13.96 -2.01 14.71
CA GLN A 88 -14.19 -3.40 15.14
C GLN A 88 -13.57 -4.39 14.15
N ALA A 89 -13.75 -4.15 12.85
CA ALA A 89 -13.17 -5.03 11.82
C ALA A 89 -11.65 -5.01 11.86
N LEU A 90 -11.05 -3.84 11.99
CA LEU A 90 -9.60 -3.70 12.09
C LEU A 90 -9.05 -4.40 13.34
N GLN A 91 -9.74 -4.25 14.47
CA GLN A 91 -9.29 -4.84 15.72
C GLN A 91 -9.32 -6.36 15.64
N ARG A 92 -10.32 -6.95 14.99
CA ARG A 92 -10.37 -8.40 14.80
C ARG A 92 -9.22 -8.90 13.95
N VAL A 93 -8.94 -8.23 12.84
CA VAL A 93 -7.85 -8.62 11.93
C VAL A 93 -6.50 -8.42 12.63
N ALA A 94 -6.32 -7.29 13.29
CA ALA A 94 -5.07 -7.00 14.00
C ALA A 94 -4.77 -8.06 15.07
N SER A 95 -5.77 -8.44 15.87
CA SER A 95 -5.59 -9.44 16.91
C SER A 95 -5.34 -10.83 16.34
N GLN A 96 -6.07 -11.21 15.31
CA GLN A 96 -5.96 -12.55 14.73
C GLN A 96 -4.62 -12.77 14.03
N PHE A 97 -4.07 -11.75 13.40
CA PHE A 97 -2.87 -11.86 12.58
C PHE A 97 -1.66 -11.11 13.14
N GLU A 98 -1.75 -10.67 14.39
CA GLU A 98 -0.63 -10.00 15.07
C GLU A 98 -0.11 -8.81 14.27
N LEU A 99 -1.04 -7.95 13.85
CA LEU A 99 -0.75 -6.75 13.09
C LEU A 99 -1.11 -5.51 13.91
N SER A 100 -0.47 -4.39 13.59
CA SER A 100 -0.96 -3.09 14.05
C SER A 100 -2.32 -2.80 13.39
N GLY A 101 -3.07 -1.86 13.95
CA GLY A 101 -4.31 -1.41 13.30
C GLY A 101 -4.07 -0.84 11.92
N TYR A 102 -2.91 -0.21 11.71
CA TYR A 102 -2.54 0.36 10.42
C TYR A 102 -2.30 -0.73 9.37
N ASP A 103 -1.50 -1.73 9.70
CA ASP A 103 -1.25 -2.86 8.77
C ASP A 103 -2.52 -3.68 8.56
N ALA A 104 -3.33 -3.82 9.62
CA ALA A 104 -4.62 -4.50 9.51
C ALA A 104 -5.56 -3.83 8.51
N ALA A 105 -5.44 -2.51 8.31
CA ALA A 105 -6.28 -1.82 7.33
C ALA A 105 -6.07 -2.36 5.92
N TYR A 106 -4.85 -2.71 5.56
CA TYR A 106 -4.53 -3.28 4.26
C TYR A 106 -5.06 -4.71 4.13
N LEU A 107 -4.82 -5.54 5.14
CA LEU A 107 -5.28 -6.92 5.11
C LEU A 107 -6.81 -7.01 5.16
N GLU A 108 -7.46 -6.19 5.99
CA GLU A 108 -8.92 -6.14 6.07
C GLU A 108 -9.52 -5.79 4.71
N LEU A 109 -8.97 -4.79 4.05
CA LEU A 109 -9.47 -4.38 2.72
C LEU A 109 -9.33 -5.52 1.71
N ALA A 110 -8.17 -6.18 1.70
CA ALA A 110 -7.95 -7.30 0.78
C ALA A 110 -8.93 -8.44 1.05
N LEU A 111 -9.17 -8.77 2.31
CA LEU A 111 -10.12 -9.82 2.68
C LEU A 111 -11.56 -9.47 2.28
N ARG A 112 -11.97 -8.26 2.55
CA ARG A 112 -13.34 -7.80 2.28
C ARG A 112 -13.63 -7.75 0.78
N LYS A 113 -12.64 -7.38 -0.02
CA LYS A 113 -12.80 -7.23 -1.48
C LYS A 113 -12.40 -8.47 -2.28
N GLY A 114 -11.88 -9.50 -1.62
CA GLY A 114 -11.36 -10.66 -2.33
C GLY A 114 -10.18 -10.30 -3.22
N ALA A 115 -9.36 -9.35 -2.79
CA ALA A 115 -8.23 -8.82 -3.55
C ALA A 115 -6.93 -9.47 -3.11
N GLY A 116 -5.91 -9.42 -3.96
CA GLY A 116 -4.55 -9.72 -3.57
C GLY A 116 -3.92 -8.54 -2.82
N LEU A 117 -2.80 -8.78 -2.18
CA LEU A 117 -2.06 -7.74 -1.45
C LEU A 117 -0.63 -7.66 -1.99
N ALA A 118 -0.22 -6.47 -2.41
CA ALA A 118 1.13 -6.21 -2.86
C ALA A 118 1.84 -5.33 -1.82
N THR A 119 2.84 -5.89 -1.18
CA THR A 119 3.59 -5.22 -0.12
C THR A 119 5.04 -5.68 -0.12
N LEU A 120 5.94 -4.81 0.31
CA LEU A 120 7.34 -5.17 0.56
C LEU A 120 7.59 -5.51 2.03
N ASP A 121 6.58 -5.31 2.89
CA ASP A 121 6.67 -5.65 4.31
C ASP A 121 6.52 -7.17 4.48
N LYS A 122 7.58 -7.83 4.95
CA LYS A 122 7.60 -9.29 5.06
C LYS A 122 6.59 -9.82 6.04
N HIS A 123 6.39 -9.13 7.16
CA HIS A 123 5.43 -9.58 8.17
C HIS A 123 4.00 -9.48 7.64
N LEU A 124 3.66 -8.35 7.02
CA LEU A 124 2.34 -8.18 6.43
C LEU A 124 2.08 -9.21 5.32
N ALA A 125 3.06 -9.45 4.45
CA ALA A 125 2.95 -10.47 3.40
C ALA A 125 2.71 -11.86 3.99
N SER A 126 3.44 -12.21 5.05
CA SER A 126 3.31 -13.50 5.72
C SER A 126 1.91 -13.68 6.32
N MET A 127 1.39 -12.63 6.97
CA MET A 127 0.05 -12.70 7.58
C MET A 127 -1.04 -12.73 6.51
N ALA A 128 -0.83 -12.05 5.38
CA ALA A 128 -1.75 -12.12 4.25
C ALA A 128 -1.87 -13.56 3.72
N LEU A 129 -0.75 -14.25 3.57
CA LEU A 129 -0.76 -15.66 3.14
C LEU A 129 -1.49 -16.54 4.15
N ARG A 130 -1.26 -16.33 5.44
CA ARG A 130 -1.98 -17.08 6.48
C ARG A 130 -3.49 -16.85 6.43
N ALA A 131 -3.88 -15.65 6.04
CA ALA A 131 -5.29 -15.28 5.92
C ALA A 131 -5.93 -15.79 4.61
N GLY A 132 -5.15 -16.41 3.75
CA GLY A 132 -5.63 -16.89 2.45
C GLY A 132 -5.66 -15.79 1.37
N VAL A 133 -4.95 -14.70 1.57
CA VAL A 133 -4.85 -13.60 0.61
C VAL A 133 -3.63 -13.82 -0.28
N PHE A 134 -3.84 -13.76 -1.59
CA PHE A 134 -2.75 -13.89 -2.54
C PHE A 134 -1.79 -12.71 -2.42
N SER A 135 -0.48 -12.99 -2.33
CA SER A 135 0.54 -11.95 -2.22
C SER A 135 1.47 -12.02 -3.43
N VAL A 136 1.79 -10.86 -4.02
CA VAL A 136 2.67 -10.80 -5.19
C VAL A 136 4.12 -11.10 -4.82
N PHE A 137 4.53 -10.66 -3.65
CA PHE A 137 5.93 -10.76 -3.23
C PHE A 137 6.02 -11.56 -1.93
N PRO A 138 5.77 -12.87 -1.99
CA PRO A 138 5.98 -13.70 -0.80
C PRO A 138 7.45 -13.64 -0.43
N SER A 139 7.73 -13.51 0.83
CA SER A 139 9.10 -13.44 1.35
C SER A 139 9.83 -14.76 1.17
#